data_e9f98972752493fad01f20e1993a085f
#
_entry.id   e9f98972752493fad01f20e1993a085f
#
_cell.length_a   1.000
_cell.length_b   1.000
_cell.length_c   1.000
_cell.angle_alpha   90.00
_cell.angle_beta   90.00
_cell.angle_gamma   90.00
#
_symmetry.space_group_name_H-M   'P 1'
#
loop_
_entity.id
_entity.type
_entity.pdbx_description
1 polymer ?
#
loop_
_entity_poly.entity_id
_entity_poly.type
_entity_poly.pdbx_seq_one_letter_code
_entity_poly.pdbx_strand_id
1 'polypeptide(L)'
;MDGFSSCGKSTMAKALARKLGYVYIDTGAMYRAVTLFALRHQLFNADGSVKEDELKALMADIHIRFQLDPSTGNPRTVLNDECVEKEIRGMEVSQHVSPIAAIPFVREALVAQQQAMGKGKGIVMDGRDIGTTVFPDAELKIFVTASAQVRAQRRYDELKAKGMPADFDDILKNVQERDYIDTHREVSPLEKADDAVELDNSHMTIAEQDQWLYEQYLRHLPA
;
A
#
# COMPACT_ATOMS: atom_id res chain seq x y z
N MET A 1 -7.85 2.74 -5.10
CA MET A 1 -7.76 1.28 -5.38
C MET A 1 -7.42 0.56 -4.10
N ASP A 2 -8.24 -0.40 -3.71
CA ASP A 2 -8.05 -1.18 -2.50
C ASP A 2 -7.88 -2.68 -2.81
N GLY A 3 -7.49 -3.47 -1.83
CA GLY A 3 -7.30 -4.92 -1.99
C GLY A 3 -6.05 -5.44 -1.28
N PHE A 4 -5.86 -6.74 -1.34
CA PHE A 4 -4.84 -7.47 -0.61
C PHE A 4 -3.40 -7.10 -0.99
N SER A 5 -2.43 -7.50 -0.17
CA SER A 5 -1.01 -7.33 -0.47
C SER A 5 -0.61 -8.11 -1.73
N SER A 6 0.35 -7.60 -2.48
CA SER A 6 0.90 -8.25 -3.68
C SER A 6 -0.11 -8.59 -4.80
N CYS A 7 -1.31 -7.95 -4.81
CA CYS A 7 -2.28 -8.06 -5.91
C CYS A 7 -1.88 -7.30 -7.18
N GLY A 8 -0.77 -6.54 -7.17
CA GLY A 8 -0.39 -5.73 -8.33
C GLY A 8 -1.03 -4.32 -8.38
N LYS A 9 -1.78 -3.89 -7.36
CA LYS A 9 -2.42 -2.56 -7.30
C LYS A 9 -1.50 -1.41 -7.66
N SER A 10 -0.32 -1.35 -7.03
CA SER A 10 0.64 -0.28 -7.27
C SER A 10 1.15 -0.23 -8.71
N THR A 11 1.28 -1.39 -9.38
CA THR A 11 1.64 -1.47 -10.81
C THR A 11 0.54 -0.86 -11.67
N MET A 12 -0.70 -1.31 -11.46
CA MET A 12 -1.89 -0.80 -12.16
C MET A 12 -2.12 0.69 -11.90
N ALA A 13 -2.03 1.12 -10.63
CA ALA A 13 -2.23 2.52 -10.25
C ALA A 13 -1.18 3.46 -10.87
N LYS A 14 0.09 3.04 -10.90
CA LYS A 14 1.16 3.78 -11.58
C LYS A 14 0.94 3.89 -13.09
N ALA A 15 0.53 2.79 -13.73
CA ALA A 15 0.26 2.77 -15.16
C ALA A 15 -0.89 3.71 -15.52
N LEU A 16 -2.00 3.66 -14.75
CA LEU A 16 -3.14 4.55 -14.95
C LEU A 16 -2.75 6.01 -14.70
N ALA A 17 -2.10 6.33 -13.58
CA ALA A 17 -1.67 7.69 -13.25
C ALA A 17 -0.78 8.28 -14.35
N ARG A 18 0.18 7.51 -14.85
CA ARG A 18 1.05 7.93 -15.96
C ARG A 18 0.26 8.20 -17.24
N LYS A 19 -0.70 7.33 -17.57
CA LYS A 19 -1.54 7.47 -18.78
C LYS A 19 -2.43 8.71 -18.73
N LEU A 20 -2.87 9.09 -17.52
CA LEU A 20 -3.76 10.25 -17.31
C LEU A 20 -3.02 11.56 -16.99
N GLY A 21 -1.71 11.52 -16.75
CA GLY A 21 -0.97 12.66 -16.22
C GLY A 21 -1.33 12.98 -14.75
N TYR A 22 -1.82 11.99 -14.00
CA TYR A 22 -2.21 12.11 -12.59
C TYR A 22 -1.06 11.79 -11.66
N VAL A 23 -1.17 12.22 -10.40
CA VAL A 23 -0.19 11.91 -9.37
C VAL A 23 -0.53 10.55 -8.75
N TYR A 24 0.45 9.65 -8.71
CA TYR A 24 0.33 8.38 -8.01
C TYR A 24 0.76 8.50 -6.55
N ILE A 25 -0.05 7.96 -5.64
CA ILE A 25 0.21 7.95 -4.19
C ILE A 25 0.14 6.52 -3.65
N ASP A 26 1.26 6.01 -3.11
CA ASP A 26 1.38 4.71 -2.46
C ASP A 26 1.17 4.86 -0.94
N THR A 27 -0.05 4.64 -0.47
CA THR A 27 -0.30 4.74 0.98
C THR A 27 0.37 3.63 1.77
N GLY A 28 0.51 2.45 1.18
CA GLY A 28 1.25 1.34 1.80
C GLY A 28 2.71 1.70 2.09
N ALA A 29 3.33 2.52 1.26
CA ALA A 29 4.68 3.02 1.52
C ALA A 29 4.76 3.92 2.76
N MET A 30 3.70 4.68 3.07
CA MET A 30 3.64 5.51 4.29
C MET A 30 3.65 4.63 5.56
N TYR A 31 2.78 3.61 5.62
CA TYR A 31 2.78 2.66 6.74
C TYR A 31 4.10 1.90 6.85
N ARG A 32 4.72 1.53 5.75
CA ARG A 32 6.04 0.89 5.73
C ARG A 32 7.16 1.82 6.21
N ALA A 33 7.08 3.11 5.94
CA ALA A 33 8.03 4.09 6.46
C ALA A 33 7.92 4.22 7.99
N VAL A 34 6.69 4.28 8.55
CA VAL A 34 6.48 4.23 10.00
C VAL A 34 7.03 2.93 10.59
N THR A 35 6.81 1.79 9.91
CA THR A 35 7.34 0.49 10.33
C THR A 35 8.86 0.48 10.36
N LEU A 36 9.50 0.99 9.33
CA LEU A 36 10.96 1.11 9.27
C LEU A 36 11.50 2.00 10.39
N PHE A 37 10.85 3.13 10.65
CA PHE A 37 11.17 3.99 11.78
C PHE A 37 11.08 3.21 13.11
N ALA A 38 9.98 2.50 13.33
CA ALA A 38 9.79 1.70 14.53
C ALA A 38 10.85 0.59 14.69
N LEU A 39 11.24 -0.09 13.62
CA LEU A 39 12.32 -1.09 13.62
C LEU A 39 13.67 -0.45 13.99
N ARG A 40 14.03 0.67 13.38
CA ARG A 40 15.27 1.40 13.63
C ARG A 40 15.37 1.91 15.09
N HIS A 41 14.22 2.20 15.71
CA HIS A 41 14.13 2.67 17.10
C HIS A 41 13.82 1.53 18.09
N GLN A 42 13.85 0.26 17.65
CA GLN A 42 13.62 -0.93 18.50
C GLN A 42 12.26 -0.89 19.23
N LEU A 43 11.22 -0.40 18.54
CA LEU A 43 9.87 -0.24 19.07
C LEU A 43 9.00 -1.51 18.94
N PHE A 44 9.63 -2.67 18.79
CA PHE A 44 8.96 -3.96 18.85
C PHE A 44 9.44 -4.75 20.05
N ASN A 45 8.52 -5.46 20.71
CA ASN A 45 8.82 -6.41 21.75
C ASN A 45 9.36 -7.73 21.17
N ALA A 46 9.88 -8.60 22.01
CA ALA A 46 10.41 -9.90 21.58
C ALA A 46 9.33 -10.83 20.97
N ASP A 47 8.06 -10.63 21.31
CA ASP A 47 6.91 -11.34 20.75
C ASP A 47 6.36 -10.73 19.45
N GLY A 48 6.98 -9.65 18.95
CA GLY A 48 6.59 -8.93 17.74
C GLY A 48 5.48 -7.89 17.95
N SER A 49 4.97 -7.71 19.16
CA SER A 49 4.03 -6.62 19.47
C SER A 49 4.71 -5.27 19.46
N VAL A 50 3.94 -4.21 19.17
CA VAL A 50 4.45 -2.84 19.07
C VAL A 50 4.45 -2.18 20.45
N LYS A 51 5.49 -1.45 20.78
CA LYS A 51 5.56 -0.55 21.95
C LYS A 51 4.80 0.75 21.63
N GLU A 52 3.48 0.68 21.72
CA GLU A 52 2.59 1.73 21.20
C GLU A 52 2.79 3.08 21.87
N ASP A 53 2.99 3.13 23.19
CA ASP A 53 3.19 4.39 23.92
C ASP A 53 4.49 5.09 23.48
N GLU A 54 5.56 4.32 23.29
CA GLU A 54 6.84 4.82 22.80
C GLU A 54 6.72 5.32 21.34
N LEU A 55 6.05 4.55 20.48
CA LEU A 55 5.81 4.96 19.10
C LEU A 55 4.96 6.24 19.05
N LYS A 56 3.92 6.33 19.89
CA LYS A 56 3.04 7.50 19.95
C LYS A 56 3.80 8.76 20.35
N ALA A 57 4.72 8.65 21.29
CA ALA A 57 5.57 9.78 21.71
C ALA A 57 6.49 10.28 20.57
N LEU A 58 6.88 9.39 19.66
CA LEU A 58 7.81 9.70 18.54
C LEU A 58 7.09 10.00 17.22
N MET A 59 5.75 9.93 17.17
CA MET A 59 5.02 10.17 15.91
C MET A 59 5.28 11.56 15.31
N ALA A 60 5.52 12.58 16.13
CA ALA A 60 5.83 13.92 15.66
C ALA A 60 7.19 14.01 14.92
N ASP A 61 8.09 13.08 15.16
CA ASP A 61 9.41 13.02 14.55
C ASP A 61 9.42 12.24 13.22
N ILE A 62 8.27 11.69 12.81
CA ILE A 62 8.13 10.89 11.60
C ILE A 62 7.62 11.78 10.46
N HIS A 63 8.53 12.21 9.60
CA HIS A 63 8.21 13.03 8.44
C HIS A 63 8.31 12.20 7.17
N ILE A 64 7.16 11.96 6.52
CA ILE A 64 7.08 11.16 5.29
C ILE A 64 6.71 12.08 4.13
N ARG A 65 7.48 11.99 3.05
CA ARG A 65 7.17 12.67 1.79
C ARG A 65 7.50 11.79 0.60
N PHE A 66 6.88 12.10 -0.53
CA PHE A 66 7.22 11.48 -1.80
C PHE A 66 8.05 12.44 -2.64
N GLN A 67 9.10 11.93 -3.26
CA GLN A 67 9.96 12.67 -4.17
C GLN A 67 10.05 11.92 -5.49
N LEU A 68 9.87 12.60 -6.62
CA LEU A 68 10.03 11.98 -7.92
C LEU A 68 11.50 11.64 -8.18
N ASP A 69 11.72 10.42 -8.61
CA ASP A 69 13.01 9.98 -9.13
C ASP A 69 13.26 10.65 -10.47
N PRO A 70 14.31 11.47 -10.62
CA PRO A 70 14.58 12.17 -11.88
C PRO A 70 14.83 11.25 -13.07
N SER A 71 15.30 10.01 -12.81
CA SER A 71 15.64 9.06 -13.87
C SER A 71 14.45 8.25 -14.37
N THR A 72 13.48 7.95 -13.50
CA THR A 72 12.34 7.08 -13.82
C THR A 72 10.99 7.78 -13.79
N GLY A 73 10.91 8.98 -13.18
CA GLY A 73 9.66 9.68 -12.93
C GLY A 73 8.75 9.00 -11.89
N ASN A 74 9.23 7.92 -11.24
CA ASN A 74 8.45 7.24 -10.21
C ASN A 74 8.62 7.94 -8.85
N PRO A 75 7.58 7.99 -7.99
CA PRO A 75 7.72 8.47 -6.64
C PRO A 75 8.59 7.53 -5.81
N ARG A 76 9.49 8.13 -5.03
CA ARG A 76 10.31 7.47 -4.00
C ARG A 76 9.87 7.96 -2.63
N THR A 77 9.82 7.07 -1.68
CA THR A 77 9.49 7.38 -0.29
C THR A 77 10.71 7.93 0.43
N VAL A 78 10.52 9.08 1.07
CA VAL A 78 11.54 9.72 1.90
C VAL A 78 11.01 9.80 3.33
N LEU A 79 11.81 9.30 4.27
CA LEU A 79 11.58 9.32 5.71
C LEU A 79 12.69 10.16 6.36
N ASN A 80 12.32 11.24 7.06
CA ASN A 80 13.27 12.13 7.75
C ASN A 80 14.46 12.51 6.87
N ASP A 81 14.17 12.98 5.64
CA ASP A 81 15.13 13.39 4.60
C ASP A 81 15.97 12.26 3.96
N GLU A 82 15.80 11.01 4.37
CA GLU A 82 16.45 9.86 3.79
C GLU A 82 15.52 9.11 2.80
N CYS A 83 16.05 8.76 1.61
CA CYS A 83 15.31 7.93 0.65
C CYS A 83 15.32 6.47 1.10
N VAL A 84 14.17 5.97 1.55
CA VAL A 84 14.02 4.62 2.10
C VAL A 84 13.27 3.66 1.17
N GLU A 85 13.06 4.02 -0.09
CA GLU A 85 12.24 3.24 -1.03
C GLU A 85 12.66 1.78 -1.16
N LYS A 86 13.94 1.47 -1.11
CA LYS A 86 14.44 0.10 -1.18
C LYS A 86 14.18 -0.66 0.12
N GLU A 87 14.49 -0.04 1.26
CA GLU A 87 14.40 -0.68 2.58
C GLU A 87 12.96 -1.03 2.96
N ILE A 88 12.03 -0.11 2.71
CA ILE A 88 10.61 -0.34 3.01
C ILE A 88 9.97 -1.49 2.20
N ARG A 89 10.65 -2.00 1.16
CA ARG A 89 10.18 -3.14 0.35
C ARG A 89 10.75 -4.49 0.83
N GLY A 90 11.65 -4.50 1.79
CA GLY A 90 12.24 -5.71 2.35
C GLY A 90 11.25 -6.59 3.12
N MET A 91 11.65 -7.84 3.40
CA MET A 91 10.82 -8.80 4.14
C MET A 91 10.62 -8.38 5.59
N GLU A 92 11.65 -7.86 6.26
CA GLU A 92 11.56 -7.40 7.64
C GLU A 92 10.45 -6.36 7.84
N VAL A 93 10.40 -5.32 6.99
CA VAL A 93 9.30 -4.36 7.01
C VAL A 93 7.97 -5.01 6.63
N SER A 94 7.96 -5.97 5.69
CA SER A 94 6.74 -6.68 5.29
C SER A 94 6.12 -7.51 6.42
N GLN A 95 6.94 -8.09 7.29
CA GLN A 95 6.48 -8.88 8.44
C GLN A 95 5.87 -8.01 9.55
N HIS A 96 6.29 -6.75 9.67
CA HIS A 96 5.90 -5.87 10.77
C HIS A 96 4.89 -4.77 10.37
N VAL A 97 4.59 -4.61 9.07
CA VAL A 97 3.76 -3.46 8.63
C VAL A 97 2.29 -3.57 9.01
N SER A 98 1.69 -4.77 9.03
CA SER A 98 0.27 -4.90 9.36
C SER A 98 -0.04 -4.63 10.83
N PRO A 99 0.76 -5.07 11.83
CA PRO A 99 0.64 -4.61 13.20
C PRO A 99 0.67 -3.07 13.33
N ILE A 100 1.65 -2.40 12.72
CA ILE A 100 1.73 -0.92 12.70
C ILE A 100 0.48 -0.30 12.05
N ALA A 101 0.04 -0.86 10.93
CA ALA A 101 -1.13 -0.36 10.20
C ALA A 101 -2.48 -0.62 10.91
N ALA A 102 -2.51 -1.44 11.95
CA ALA A 102 -3.68 -1.66 12.78
C ALA A 102 -3.82 -0.61 13.91
N ILE A 103 -2.77 0.10 14.27
CA ILE A 103 -2.74 1.04 15.40
C ILE A 103 -3.57 2.30 15.08
N PRO A 104 -4.60 2.63 15.89
CA PRO A 104 -5.53 3.73 15.60
C PRO A 104 -4.86 5.10 15.41
N PHE A 105 -3.96 5.52 16.30
CA PHE A 105 -3.32 6.83 16.20
C PHE A 105 -2.37 6.94 14.97
N VAL A 106 -1.73 5.84 14.55
CA VAL A 106 -0.93 5.81 13.32
C VAL A 106 -1.83 6.02 12.10
N ARG A 107 -2.98 5.34 12.10
CA ARG A 107 -3.97 5.47 11.02
C ARG A 107 -4.51 6.88 10.94
N GLU A 108 -4.94 7.46 12.07
CA GLU A 108 -5.45 8.82 12.13
C GLU A 108 -4.46 9.82 11.53
N ALA A 109 -3.19 9.76 11.93
CA ALA A 109 -2.14 10.64 11.43
C ALA A 109 -1.90 10.47 9.92
N LEU A 110 -1.86 9.23 9.42
CA LEU A 110 -1.58 8.96 8.01
C LEU A 110 -2.79 9.22 7.12
N VAL A 111 -4.01 8.91 7.55
CA VAL A 111 -5.24 9.21 6.80
C VAL A 111 -5.39 10.72 6.60
N ALA A 112 -5.14 11.54 7.62
CA ALA A 112 -5.16 12.99 7.50
C ALA A 112 -4.16 13.50 6.42
N GLN A 113 -2.96 12.94 6.38
CA GLN A 113 -1.97 13.27 5.36
C GLN A 113 -2.41 12.83 3.95
N GLN A 114 -2.96 11.62 3.82
CA GLN A 114 -3.49 11.09 2.55
C GLN A 114 -4.62 11.96 2.01
N GLN A 115 -5.57 12.36 2.85
CA GLN A 115 -6.65 13.26 2.49
C GLN A 115 -6.14 14.63 2.05
N ALA A 116 -5.11 15.15 2.72
CA ALA A 116 -4.49 16.41 2.33
C ALA A 116 -3.83 16.33 0.93
N MET A 117 -3.18 15.20 0.62
CA MET A 117 -2.55 14.96 -0.69
C MET A 117 -3.58 14.90 -1.83
N GLY A 118 -4.81 14.44 -1.56
CA GLY A 118 -5.86 14.30 -2.57
C GLY A 118 -6.72 15.53 -2.81
N LYS A 119 -6.55 16.60 -2.04
CA LYS A 119 -7.39 17.83 -2.17
C LYS A 119 -7.37 18.46 -3.56
N GLY A 120 -6.25 18.33 -4.28
CA GLY A 120 -6.09 18.88 -5.62
C GLY A 120 -6.73 18.06 -6.73
N LYS A 121 -7.33 16.92 -6.44
CA LYS A 121 -7.78 15.91 -7.43
C LYS A 121 -6.66 15.49 -8.40
N GLY A 122 -7.00 14.78 -9.49
CA GLY A 122 -5.99 14.29 -10.44
C GLY A 122 -4.99 13.31 -9.81
N ILE A 123 -5.47 12.45 -8.91
CA ILE A 123 -4.65 11.45 -8.21
C ILE A 123 -5.13 10.03 -8.51
N VAL A 124 -4.21 9.08 -8.43
CA VAL A 124 -4.50 7.64 -8.30
C VAL A 124 -3.82 7.16 -7.04
N MET A 125 -4.60 6.62 -6.13
CA MET A 125 -4.13 6.18 -4.81
C MET A 125 -4.40 4.70 -4.62
N ASP A 126 -3.47 3.95 -4.05
CA ASP A 126 -3.69 2.56 -3.68
C ASP A 126 -3.41 2.29 -2.19
N GLY A 127 -4.20 1.39 -1.63
CA GLY A 127 -4.15 1.06 -0.20
C GLY A 127 -4.99 -0.14 0.19
N ARG A 128 -5.71 0.00 1.33
CA ARG A 128 -6.59 -1.01 1.91
C ARG A 128 -7.99 -0.49 2.20
N ASP A 129 -8.11 0.79 2.40
CA ASP A 129 -9.31 1.48 2.88
C ASP A 129 -9.47 2.86 2.23
N ILE A 130 -8.94 3.00 1.01
CA ILE A 130 -9.02 4.27 0.29
C ILE A 130 -10.47 4.61 -0.01
N GLY A 131 -11.22 3.65 -0.57
CA GLY A 131 -12.61 3.85 -0.96
C GLY A 131 -13.62 3.79 0.18
N THR A 132 -13.24 3.31 1.37
CA THR A 132 -14.12 3.23 2.53
C THR A 132 -13.85 4.33 3.57
N THR A 133 -12.59 4.76 3.72
CA THR A 133 -12.16 5.67 4.80
C THR A 133 -11.50 6.94 4.29
N VAL A 134 -10.53 6.82 3.37
CA VAL A 134 -9.73 7.99 2.95
C VAL A 134 -10.51 8.88 1.99
N PHE A 135 -11.11 8.29 0.96
CA PHE A 135 -11.92 8.97 -0.06
C PHE A 135 -13.20 8.18 -0.35
N PRO A 136 -14.18 8.20 0.58
CA PRO A 136 -15.46 7.52 0.38
C PRO A 136 -16.26 8.08 -0.81
N ASP A 137 -15.97 9.30 -1.25
CA ASP A 137 -16.59 9.97 -2.39
C ASP A 137 -15.70 9.94 -3.66
N ALA A 138 -14.73 9.01 -3.75
CA ALA A 138 -13.90 8.86 -4.95
C ALA A 138 -14.77 8.51 -6.16
N GLU A 139 -14.49 9.16 -7.31
CA GLU A 139 -15.24 8.98 -8.56
C GLU A 139 -15.12 7.54 -9.12
N LEU A 140 -14.01 6.86 -8.89
CA LEU A 140 -13.78 5.46 -9.27
C LEU A 140 -13.12 4.70 -8.14
N LYS A 141 -13.77 3.64 -7.67
CA LYS A 141 -13.24 2.72 -6.66
C LYS A 141 -13.04 1.34 -7.27
N ILE A 142 -11.83 0.81 -7.13
CA ILE A 142 -11.47 -0.53 -7.60
C ILE A 142 -11.01 -1.37 -6.42
N PHE A 143 -11.57 -2.56 -6.26
CA PHE A 143 -11.15 -3.55 -5.29
C PHE A 143 -10.45 -4.71 -6.00
N VAL A 144 -9.15 -4.87 -5.78
CA VAL A 144 -8.33 -5.85 -6.49
C VAL A 144 -8.08 -7.07 -5.61
N THR A 145 -8.41 -8.24 -6.14
CA THR A 145 -8.16 -9.54 -5.50
C THR A 145 -7.25 -10.42 -6.35
N ALA A 146 -6.60 -11.38 -5.72
CA ALA A 146 -5.94 -12.52 -6.32
C ALA A 146 -5.75 -13.61 -5.25
N SER A 147 -5.64 -14.88 -5.63
CA SER A 147 -5.38 -15.95 -4.67
C SER A 147 -4.08 -15.73 -3.90
N ALA A 148 -4.02 -16.20 -2.65
CA ALA A 148 -2.83 -16.04 -1.81
C ALA A 148 -1.59 -16.64 -2.47
N GLN A 149 -1.73 -17.79 -3.15
CA GLN A 149 -0.65 -18.46 -3.86
C GLN A 149 -0.11 -17.60 -5.02
N VAL A 150 -1.00 -17.03 -5.83
CA VAL A 150 -0.60 -16.15 -6.95
C VAL A 150 0.12 -14.91 -6.42
N ARG A 151 -0.36 -14.32 -5.33
CA ARG A 151 0.27 -13.15 -4.70
C ARG A 151 1.63 -13.46 -4.08
N ALA A 152 1.76 -14.64 -3.44
CA ALA A 152 3.03 -15.12 -2.92
C ALA A 152 4.03 -15.38 -4.05
N GLN A 153 3.60 -15.99 -5.18
CA GLN A 153 4.46 -16.22 -6.34
C GLN A 153 4.95 -14.88 -6.94
N ARG A 154 4.05 -13.92 -7.17
CA ARG A 154 4.42 -12.58 -7.66
C ARG A 154 5.45 -11.90 -6.75
N ARG A 155 5.30 -12.03 -5.44
CA ARG A 155 6.24 -11.45 -4.48
C ARG A 155 7.57 -12.17 -4.47
N TYR A 156 7.57 -13.49 -4.56
CA TYR A 156 8.77 -14.31 -4.70
C TYR A 156 9.58 -13.91 -5.93
N ASP A 157 8.92 -13.83 -7.09
CA ASP A 157 9.56 -13.46 -8.36
C ASP A 157 10.12 -12.03 -8.31
N GLU A 158 9.39 -11.09 -7.70
CA GLU A 158 9.84 -9.71 -7.50
C GLU A 158 11.12 -9.64 -6.65
N LEU A 159 11.17 -10.35 -5.52
CA LEU A 159 12.35 -10.38 -4.64
C LEU A 159 13.55 -11.02 -5.34
N LYS A 160 13.34 -12.12 -6.05
CA LYS A 160 14.38 -12.79 -6.85
C LYS A 160 14.93 -11.87 -7.94
N ALA A 161 14.07 -11.18 -8.67
CA ALA A 161 14.48 -10.24 -9.70
C ALA A 161 15.33 -9.07 -9.15
N LYS A 162 15.10 -8.69 -7.88
CA LYS A 162 15.88 -7.66 -7.17
C LYS A 162 17.15 -8.21 -6.49
N GLY A 163 17.44 -9.51 -6.62
CA GLY A 163 18.57 -10.14 -5.94
C GLY A 163 18.43 -10.21 -4.41
N MET A 164 17.19 -10.14 -3.90
CA MET A 164 16.90 -10.20 -2.47
C MET A 164 16.63 -11.66 -2.03
N PRO A 165 16.93 -12.03 -0.77
CA PRO A 165 16.54 -13.32 -0.24
C PRO A 165 15.03 -13.53 -0.36
N ALA A 166 14.62 -14.72 -0.80
CA ALA A 166 13.22 -15.08 -0.96
C ALA A 166 13.02 -16.56 -0.69
N ASP A 167 12.13 -16.87 0.23
CA ASP A 167 11.57 -18.19 0.47
C ASP A 167 10.07 -18.14 0.20
N PHE A 168 9.55 -19.10 -0.57
CA PHE A 168 8.15 -19.07 -0.99
C PHE A 168 7.19 -19.33 0.17
N ASP A 169 7.52 -20.27 1.05
CA ASP A 169 6.64 -20.66 2.17
C ASP A 169 6.56 -19.53 3.21
N ASP A 170 7.69 -18.88 3.50
CA ASP A 170 7.74 -17.69 4.36
C ASP A 170 6.92 -16.53 3.77
N ILE A 171 7.01 -16.33 2.46
CA ILE A 171 6.24 -15.29 1.75
C ILE A 171 4.75 -15.61 1.77
N LEU A 172 4.36 -16.86 1.51
CA LEU A 172 2.96 -17.28 1.52
C LEU A 172 2.36 -17.12 2.92
N LYS A 173 3.08 -17.55 3.96
CA LYS A 173 2.69 -17.36 5.35
C LYS A 173 2.50 -15.87 5.67
N ASN A 174 3.46 -15.02 5.30
CA ASN A 174 3.36 -13.58 5.52
C ASN A 174 2.16 -12.96 4.77
N VAL A 175 1.87 -13.39 3.55
CA VAL A 175 0.69 -12.94 2.78
C VAL A 175 -0.59 -13.28 3.54
N GLN A 176 -0.73 -14.52 4.04
CA GLN A 176 -1.92 -14.97 4.77
C GLN A 176 -2.10 -14.26 6.12
N GLU A 177 -1.02 -14.10 6.89
CA GLU A 177 -1.02 -13.37 8.16
C GLU A 177 -1.45 -11.91 7.97
N ARG A 178 -0.93 -11.25 6.95
CA ARG A 178 -1.30 -9.88 6.60
C ARG A 178 -2.74 -9.76 6.18
N ASP A 179 -3.24 -10.70 5.36
CA ASP A 179 -4.64 -10.73 4.96
C ASP A 179 -5.54 -10.82 6.20
N TYR A 180 -5.19 -11.69 7.14
CA TYR A 180 -5.95 -11.83 8.38
C TYR A 180 -5.95 -10.53 9.19
N ILE A 181 -4.79 -9.93 9.44
CA ILE A 181 -4.69 -8.67 10.20
C ILE A 181 -5.43 -7.54 9.47
N ASP A 182 -5.20 -7.38 8.16
CA ASP A 182 -5.78 -6.28 7.39
C ASP A 182 -7.32 -6.36 7.36
N THR A 183 -7.92 -7.58 7.33
CA THR A 183 -9.37 -7.78 7.31
C THR A 183 -10.04 -7.80 8.70
N HIS A 184 -9.28 -8.05 9.78
CA HIS A 184 -9.82 -8.20 11.14
C HIS A 184 -9.42 -7.07 12.10
N ARG A 185 -8.63 -6.09 11.64
CA ARG A 185 -8.28 -4.95 12.48
C ARG A 185 -9.54 -4.13 12.83
N GLU A 186 -9.55 -3.58 14.04
CA GLU A 186 -10.71 -2.87 14.60
C GLU A 186 -11.04 -1.58 13.82
N VAL A 187 -10.01 -0.84 13.38
CA VAL A 187 -10.19 0.45 12.71
C VAL A 187 -9.94 0.31 11.21
N SER A 188 -10.95 0.65 10.41
CA SER A 188 -10.91 0.65 8.93
C SER A 188 -10.35 -0.66 8.36
N PRO A 189 -10.99 -1.82 8.59
CA PRO A 189 -10.55 -3.09 8.03
C PRO A 189 -10.51 -3.02 6.50
N LEU A 190 -9.77 -3.97 5.89
CA LEU A 190 -9.79 -4.14 4.45
C LEU A 190 -11.15 -4.71 4.04
N GLU A 191 -11.99 -3.86 3.49
CA GLU A 191 -13.31 -4.18 2.99
C GLU A 191 -13.52 -3.57 1.62
N LYS A 192 -14.32 -4.24 0.78
CA LYS A 192 -14.74 -3.68 -0.49
C LYS A 192 -15.84 -2.64 -0.24
N ALA A 193 -15.66 -1.41 -0.70
CA ALA A 193 -16.72 -0.42 -0.69
C ALA A 193 -17.90 -0.89 -1.58
N ASP A 194 -19.13 -0.55 -1.19
CA ASP A 194 -20.35 -1.05 -1.87
C ASP A 194 -20.39 -0.66 -3.36
N ASP A 195 -19.86 0.50 -3.71
CA ASP A 195 -19.75 1.03 -5.06
C ASP A 195 -18.43 0.70 -5.76
N ALA A 196 -17.57 -0.12 -5.15
CA ALA A 196 -16.31 -0.53 -5.77
C ALA A 196 -16.48 -1.62 -6.81
N VAL A 197 -15.88 -1.43 -7.98
CA VAL A 197 -15.76 -2.46 -9.01
C VAL A 197 -14.68 -3.44 -8.62
N GLU A 198 -15.02 -4.72 -8.57
CA GLU A 198 -14.09 -5.78 -8.20
C GLU A 198 -13.33 -6.34 -9.40
N LEU A 199 -12.06 -6.61 -9.21
CA LEU A 199 -11.18 -7.27 -10.17
C LEU A 199 -10.43 -8.41 -9.51
N ASP A 200 -10.73 -9.65 -9.87
CA ASP A 200 -9.82 -10.79 -9.65
C ASP A 200 -8.83 -10.86 -10.81
N ASN A 201 -7.58 -10.54 -10.53
CA ASN A 201 -6.53 -10.53 -11.53
C ASN A 201 -5.60 -11.76 -11.46
N SER A 202 -6.05 -12.85 -10.81
CA SER A 202 -5.22 -14.07 -10.62
C SER A 202 -4.64 -14.61 -11.93
N HIS A 203 -5.40 -14.51 -13.03
CA HIS A 203 -5.05 -15.07 -14.33
C HIS A 203 -4.84 -14.05 -15.44
N MET A 204 -4.76 -12.76 -15.08
CA MET A 204 -4.59 -11.67 -16.04
C MET A 204 -3.12 -11.29 -16.22
N THR A 205 -2.73 -11.01 -17.44
CA THR A 205 -1.48 -10.33 -17.75
C THR A 205 -1.52 -8.86 -17.33
N ILE A 206 -0.36 -8.22 -17.19
CA ILE A 206 -0.28 -6.78 -16.87
C ILE A 206 -1.01 -5.96 -17.93
N ALA A 207 -0.88 -6.28 -19.20
CA ALA A 207 -1.53 -5.55 -20.30
C ALA A 207 -3.07 -5.63 -20.22
N GLU A 208 -3.62 -6.80 -19.91
CA GLU A 208 -5.07 -6.99 -19.71
C GLU A 208 -5.57 -6.20 -18.50
N GLN A 209 -4.83 -6.18 -17.39
CA GLN A 209 -5.16 -5.39 -16.21
C GLN A 209 -5.17 -3.89 -16.50
N ASP A 210 -4.14 -3.39 -17.20
CA ASP A 210 -4.02 -1.98 -17.55
C ASP A 210 -5.14 -1.54 -18.52
N GLN A 211 -5.48 -2.37 -19.48
CA GLN A 211 -6.57 -2.12 -20.42
C GLN A 211 -7.92 -2.10 -19.70
N TRP A 212 -8.19 -3.12 -18.86
CA TRP A 212 -9.43 -3.20 -18.09
C TRP A 212 -9.60 -1.97 -17.17
N LEU A 213 -8.54 -1.60 -16.44
CA LEU A 213 -8.58 -0.45 -15.54
C LEU A 213 -8.86 0.87 -16.29
N TYR A 214 -8.25 1.04 -17.46
CA TYR A 214 -8.48 2.22 -18.28
C TYR A 214 -9.92 2.28 -18.80
N GLU A 215 -10.51 1.14 -19.18
CA GLU A 215 -11.92 1.06 -19.57
C GLU A 215 -12.87 1.41 -18.40
N GLN A 216 -12.55 0.96 -17.18
CA GLN A 216 -13.33 1.38 -16.00
C GLN A 216 -13.25 2.90 -15.79
N TYR A 217 -12.05 3.48 -15.93
CA TYR A 217 -11.88 4.92 -15.84
C TYR A 217 -12.75 5.67 -16.86
N LEU A 218 -12.75 5.25 -18.12
CA LEU A 218 -13.56 5.90 -19.17
C LEU A 218 -15.07 5.82 -18.89
N ARG A 219 -15.56 4.75 -18.28
CA ARG A 219 -16.98 4.56 -17.92
C ARG A 219 -17.42 5.46 -16.76
N HIS A 220 -16.49 5.89 -15.92
CA HIS A 220 -16.75 6.70 -14.72
C HIS A 220 -16.38 8.17 -14.90
N LEU A 221 -15.95 8.58 -16.09
CA LEU A 221 -15.78 9.99 -16.39
C LEU A 221 -17.13 10.69 -16.29
N PRO A 222 -17.21 11.86 -15.63
CA PRO A 222 -18.39 12.68 -15.71
C PRO A 222 -18.63 13.09 -17.17
N ALA A 223 -19.90 13.04 -17.60
CA ALA A 223 -20.34 13.45 -18.91
C ALA A 223 -20.08 14.94 -19.15
#